data_8151f5f371bf4a5a7a0b6786421d4dae
#
_entry.id   8151f5f371bf4a5a7a0b6786421d4dae
#
_cell.length_a   1.000
_cell.length_b   1.000
_cell.length_c   1.000
_cell.angle_alpha   90.00
_cell.angle_beta   90.00
_cell.angle_gamma   90.00
#
_symmetry.space_group_name_H-M   'P 1'
#
loop_
_entity.id
_entity.type
_entity.pdbx_description
1 polymer ?
#
loop_
_entity_poly.entity_id
_entity_poly.type
_entity_poly.pdbx_seq_one_letter_code
_entity_poly.pdbx_strand_id
1 'polypeptide(L)'
;MAGVTSFVIPMGIQTILFPWLVAVQLQESADRLGIAQMSTQLPGLFLILFGGLLADRFDQRKILIGFHVIAAIPAAGLALLMYLDLLSYWALIGYALMMGTVGAFIQPARDGMLNRVAGDQLQRTVTVTMGLTFGAQIFGFAAASFADSIGAIPLLVLHSLIVFSGALISLKLKPAPPQPQDVNAGSRLNQIKSGLKVVIRSPRMGPALVMMMAMSTFYGGSFVVLNPIIVRDIYGGGASEISM
;
A
#
# COMPACT_ATOMS: atom_id res chain seq x y z
N MET A 1 14.37 -4.65 8.97
CA MET A 1 13.56 -5.85 8.67
C MET A 1 12.19 -5.77 9.33
N ALA A 2 12.06 -5.75 10.66
CA ALA A 2 10.75 -5.69 11.34
C ALA A 2 9.86 -4.51 10.93
N GLY A 3 10.42 -3.34 10.60
CA GLY A 3 9.64 -2.19 10.10
C GLY A 3 9.07 -2.38 8.69
N VAL A 4 9.58 -3.31 7.90
CA VAL A 4 9.02 -3.66 6.58
C VAL A 4 7.81 -4.57 6.78
N THR A 5 7.92 -5.59 7.62
CA THR A 5 6.84 -6.56 7.86
C THR A 5 5.62 -5.93 8.50
N SER A 6 5.78 -4.95 9.39
CA SER A 6 4.67 -4.24 10.05
C SER A 6 3.77 -3.44 9.10
N PHE A 7 4.23 -3.14 7.89
CA PHE A 7 3.41 -2.50 6.85
C PHE A 7 2.94 -3.49 5.78
N VAL A 8 3.76 -4.49 5.45
CA VAL A 8 3.49 -5.41 4.34
C VAL A 8 2.45 -6.47 4.70
N ILE A 9 2.46 -7.01 5.91
CA ILE A 9 1.42 -7.97 6.36
C ILE A 9 0.01 -7.32 6.30
N PRO A 10 -0.20 -6.12 6.89
CA PRO A 10 -1.46 -5.39 6.74
C PRO A 10 -1.84 -5.11 5.28
N MET A 11 -0.87 -4.77 4.43
CA MET A 11 -1.12 -4.58 3.00
C MET A 11 -1.62 -5.88 2.34
N GLY A 12 -1.06 -7.03 2.71
CA GLY A 12 -1.56 -8.34 2.27
C GLY A 12 -3.00 -8.59 2.73
N ILE A 13 -3.31 -8.34 4.02
CA ILE A 13 -4.68 -8.45 4.54
C ILE A 13 -5.62 -7.55 3.74
N GLN A 14 -5.26 -6.29 3.52
CA GLN A 14 -6.06 -5.32 2.79
C GLN A 14 -6.32 -5.75 1.34
N THR A 15 -5.34 -6.34 0.67
CA THR A 15 -5.45 -6.76 -0.74
C THR A 15 -6.58 -7.77 -0.95
N ILE A 16 -6.85 -8.62 0.02
CA ILE A 16 -7.92 -9.64 -0.04
C ILE A 16 -9.19 -9.14 0.66
N LEU A 17 -9.04 -8.60 1.88
CA LEU A 17 -10.17 -8.22 2.71
C LEU A 17 -10.98 -7.05 2.13
N PHE A 18 -10.32 -6.07 1.50
CA PHE A 18 -11.00 -4.89 0.97
C PHE A 18 -11.94 -5.23 -0.21
N PRO A 19 -11.50 -5.93 -1.29
CA PRO A 19 -12.42 -6.37 -2.33
C PRO A 19 -13.47 -7.35 -1.82
N TRP A 20 -13.16 -8.19 -0.84
CA TRP A 20 -14.13 -9.07 -0.20
C TRP A 20 -15.24 -8.28 0.52
N LEU A 21 -14.89 -7.23 1.27
CA LEU A 21 -15.87 -6.36 1.91
C LEU A 21 -16.80 -5.68 0.91
N VAL A 22 -16.27 -5.22 -0.23
CA VAL A 22 -17.08 -4.57 -1.27
C VAL A 22 -17.92 -5.59 -2.04
N ALA A 23 -17.31 -6.65 -2.54
CA ALA A 23 -17.96 -7.58 -3.44
C ALA A 23 -18.83 -8.61 -2.72
N VAL A 24 -18.34 -9.19 -1.61
CA VAL A 24 -19.02 -10.30 -0.92
C VAL A 24 -19.88 -9.80 0.24
N GLN A 25 -19.31 -8.98 1.12
CA GLN A 25 -20.04 -8.50 2.31
C GLN A 25 -21.16 -7.50 1.97
N LEU A 26 -20.87 -6.51 1.11
CA LEU A 26 -21.85 -5.50 0.68
C LEU A 26 -22.59 -5.87 -0.61
N GLN A 27 -22.23 -6.96 -1.28
CA GLN A 27 -22.83 -7.41 -2.54
C GLN A 27 -22.85 -6.35 -3.63
N GLU A 28 -21.81 -5.49 -3.67
CA GLU A 28 -21.73 -4.40 -4.64
C GLU A 28 -21.37 -4.91 -6.05
N SER A 29 -21.70 -4.12 -7.06
CA SER A 29 -21.41 -4.42 -8.46
C SER A 29 -19.91 -4.26 -8.83
N ALA A 30 -19.51 -4.83 -9.96
CA ALA A 30 -18.12 -4.77 -10.44
C ALA A 30 -17.63 -3.34 -10.69
N ASP A 31 -18.51 -2.45 -11.19
CA ASP A 31 -18.18 -1.03 -11.38
C ASP A 31 -17.92 -0.32 -10.05
N ARG A 32 -18.73 -0.59 -9.01
CA ARG A 32 -18.50 -0.06 -7.66
C ARG A 32 -17.23 -0.61 -7.04
N LEU A 33 -16.93 -1.89 -7.22
CA LEU A 33 -15.64 -2.46 -6.80
C LEU A 33 -14.47 -1.77 -7.52
N GLY A 34 -14.61 -1.51 -8.83
CA GLY A 34 -13.62 -0.76 -9.59
C GLY A 34 -13.37 0.64 -9.03
N ILE A 35 -14.44 1.40 -8.72
CA ILE A 35 -14.35 2.73 -8.11
C ILE A 35 -13.67 2.65 -6.73
N ALA A 36 -14.02 1.66 -5.91
CA ALA A 36 -13.42 1.46 -4.60
C ALA A 36 -11.91 1.17 -4.71
N GLN A 37 -11.49 0.33 -5.64
CA GLN A 37 -10.07 0.05 -5.91
C GLN A 37 -9.33 1.27 -6.45
N MET A 38 -9.95 2.04 -7.36
CA MET A 38 -9.38 3.32 -7.82
C MET A 38 -9.19 4.29 -6.66
N SER A 39 -10.11 4.35 -5.70
CA SER A 39 -10.02 5.23 -4.53
C SER A 39 -8.81 4.92 -3.64
N THR A 40 -8.33 3.67 -3.62
CA THR A 40 -7.10 3.29 -2.93
C THR A 40 -5.85 3.82 -3.64
N GLN A 41 -5.87 3.87 -4.97
CA GLN A 41 -4.69 4.23 -5.78
C GLN A 41 -4.62 5.73 -6.11
N LEU A 42 -5.79 6.39 -6.21
CA LEU A 42 -5.91 7.77 -6.64
C LEU A 42 -5.09 8.77 -5.79
N PRO A 43 -5.12 8.71 -4.44
CA PRO A 43 -4.28 9.60 -3.63
C PRO A 43 -2.79 9.41 -3.93
N GLY A 44 -2.34 8.17 -4.16
CA GLY A 44 -0.95 7.87 -4.50
C GLY A 44 -0.50 8.60 -5.75
N LEU A 45 -1.35 8.63 -6.79
CA LEU A 45 -1.05 9.30 -8.06
C LEU A 45 -0.72 10.79 -7.89
N PHE A 46 -1.48 11.50 -7.02
CA PHE A 46 -1.31 12.94 -6.81
C PHE A 46 -0.34 13.27 -5.67
N LEU A 47 -0.33 12.46 -4.61
CA LEU A 47 0.37 12.80 -3.37
C LEU A 47 1.78 12.21 -3.26
N ILE A 48 2.16 11.23 -4.11
CA ILE A 48 3.48 10.58 -4.01
C ILE A 48 4.65 11.58 -4.18
N LEU A 49 4.48 12.60 -5.01
CA LEU A 49 5.46 13.66 -5.18
C LEU A 49 5.60 14.53 -3.92
N PHE A 50 4.48 14.81 -3.26
CA PHE A 50 4.48 15.52 -1.97
C PHE A 50 5.05 14.63 -0.86
N GLY A 51 4.75 13.34 -0.87
CA GLY A 51 5.34 12.36 0.04
C GLY A 51 6.86 12.28 -0.10
N GLY A 52 7.37 12.24 -1.33
CA GLY A 52 8.79 12.32 -1.61
C GLY A 52 9.42 13.62 -1.10
N LEU A 53 8.76 14.77 -1.37
CA LEU A 53 9.21 16.08 -0.87
C LEU A 53 9.26 16.13 0.65
N LEU A 54 8.28 15.56 1.33
CA LEU A 54 8.24 15.47 2.78
C LEU A 54 9.38 14.60 3.32
N ALA A 55 9.59 13.42 2.70
CA ALA A 55 10.65 12.48 3.07
C ALA A 55 12.06 13.05 2.90
N ASP A 56 12.24 13.98 1.95
CA ASP A 56 13.51 14.67 1.73
C ASP A 56 13.75 15.84 2.69
N ARG A 57 12.67 16.48 3.17
CA ARG A 57 12.77 17.69 4.02
C ARG A 57 12.72 17.42 5.51
N PHE A 58 12.12 16.31 5.91
CA PHE A 58 11.91 15.96 7.31
C PHE A 58 12.62 14.66 7.68
N ASP A 59 12.78 14.45 8.98
CA ASP A 59 13.31 13.20 9.51
C ASP A 59 12.39 12.02 9.12
N GLN A 60 12.89 11.13 8.29
CA GLN A 60 12.16 9.97 7.77
C GLN A 60 11.63 9.06 8.88
N ARG A 61 12.34 8.97 10.02
CA ARG A 61 11.87 8.25 11.20
C ARG A 61 10.59 8.87 11.76
N LYS A 62 10.53 10.22 11.87
CA LYS A 62 9.35 10.93 12.38
C LYS A 62 8.15 10.74 11.44
N ILE A 63 8.40 10.79 10.13
CA ILE A 63 7.37 10.52 9.11
C ILE A 63 6.82 9.10 9.29
N LEU A 64 7.69 8.09 9.40
CA LEU A 64 7.28 6.71 9.58
C LEU A 64 6.45 6.53 10.86
N ILE A 65 6.88 7.08 11.98
CA ILE A 65 6.13 7.01 13.25
C ILE A 65 4.74 7.64 13.08
N GLY A 66 4.67 8.88 12.61
CA GLY A 66 3.42 9.61 12.47
C GLY A 66 2.44 8.92 11.53
N PHE A 67 2.90 8.52 10.35
CA PHE A 67 2.02 7.89 9.37
C PHE A 67 1.63 6.44 9.70
N HIS A 68 2.42 5.70 10.48
CA HIS A 68 1.97 4.41 11.02
C HIS A 68 0.85 4.58 12.05
N VAL A 69 0.91 5.61 12.90
CA VAL A 69 -0.19 5.93 13.83
C VAL A 69 -1.45 6.31 13.05
N ILE A 70 -1.31 7.21 12.05
CA ILE A 70 -2.43 7.64 11.20
C ILE A 70 -3.01 6.45 10.42
N ALA A 71 -2.18 5.55 9.91
CA ALA A 71 -2.60 4.36 9.16
C ALA A 71 -3.41 3.34 9.98
N ALA A 72 -3.19 3.30 11.29
CA ALA A 72 -3.96 2.41 12.16
C ALA A 72 -5.42 2.88 12.34
N ILE A 73 -5.69 4.19 12.22
CA ILE A 73 -7.01 4.79 12.46
C ILE A 73 -8.08 4.29 11.47
N PRO A 74 -7.86 4.28 10.14
CA PRO A 74 -8.87 3.84 9.17
C PRO A 74 -9.32 2.40 9.39
N ALA A 75 -8.39 1.49 9.68
CA ALA A 75 -8.72 0.08 9.91
C ALA A 75 -9.48 -0.11 11.23
N ALA A 76 -9.06 0.56 12.31
CA ALA A 76 -9.79 0.56 13.57
C ALA A 76 -11.18 1.19 13.42
N GLY A 77 -11.30 2.31 12.71
CA GLY A 77 -12.55 2.98 12.42
C GLY A 77 -13.52 2.10 11.62
N LEU A 78 -13.00 1.39 10.60
CA LEU A 78 -13.82 0.47 9.82
C LEU A 78 -14.29 -0.74 10.67
N ALA A 79 -13.42 -1.29 11.53
CA ALA A 79 -13.80 -2.33 12.47
C ALA A 79 -14.91 -1.87 13.44
N LEU A 80 -14.82 -0.63 13.92
CA LEU A 80 -15.86 -0.03 14.79
C LEU A 80 -17.18 0.18 14.04
N LEU A 81 -17.15 0.68 12.80
CA LEU A 81 -18.35 0.85 11.98
C LEU A 81 -19.03 -0.50 11.70
N MET A 82 -18.26 -1.56 11.47
CA MET A 82 -18.79 -2.91 11.31
C MET A 82 -19.40 -3.43 12.61
N TYR A 83 -18.75 -3.20 13.75
CA TYR A 83 -19.26 -3.62 15.07
C TYR A 83 -20.58 -2.93 15.43
N LEU A 84 -20.79 -1.69 14.94
CA LEU A 84 -22.01 -0.91 15.14
C LEU A 84 -23.08 -1.16 14.05
N ASP A 85 -22.86 -2.12 13.15
CA ASP A 85 -23.71 -2.38 11.98
C ASP A 85 -23.92 -1.15 11.06
N LEU A 86 -22.94 -0.24 11.03
CA LEU A 86 -22.92 0.99 10.23
C LEU A 86 -22.04 0.88 8.98
N LEU A 87 -21.64 -0.34 8.58
CA LEU A 87 -20.84 -0.53 7.38
C LEU A 87 -21.62 -0.05 6.15
N SER A 88 -20.99 0.80 5.36
CA SER A 88 -21.53 1.30 4.11
C SER A 88 -20.46 1.37 3.03
N TYR A 89 -20.88 1.40 1.77
CA TYR A 89 -19.98 1.57 0.63
C TYR A 89 -19.11 2.85 0.77
N TRP A 90 -19.72 3.96 1.23
CA TRP A 90 -19.01 5.23 1.41
C TRP A 90 -17.98 5.18 2.55
N ALA A 91 -18.22 4.37 3.58
CA ALA A 91 -17.21 4.13 4.62
C ALA A 91 -15.99 3.39 4.05
N LEU A 92 -16.21 2.43 3.14
CA LEU A 92 -15.12 1.75 2.43
C LEU A 92 -14.36 2.69 1.49
N ILE A 93 -15.04 3.59 0.78
CA ILE A 93 -14.39 4.63 -0.03
C ILE A 93 -13.54 5.55 0.86
N GLY A 94 -14.06 6.00 2.00
CA GLY A 94 -13.32 6.81 2.97
C GLY A 94 -12.05 6.09 3.47
N TYR A 95 -12.20 4.82 3.84
CA TYR A 95 -11.07 3.95 4.22
C TYR A 95 -10.03 3.85 3.10
N ALA A 96 -10.46 3.59 1.85
CA ALA A 96 -9.59 3.46 0.69
C ALA A 96 -8.78 4.74 0.43
N LEU A 97 -9.45 5.90 0.43
CA LEU A 97 -8.79 7.20 0.25
C LEU A 97 -7.77 7.50 1.36
N MET A 98 -8.11 7.20 2.61
CA MET A 98 -7.19 7.39 3.74
C MET A 98 -5.97 6.47 3.63
N MET A 99 -6.16 5.18 3.32
CA MET A 99 -5.06 4.23 3.16
C MET A 99 -4.16 4.58 1.98
N GLY A 100 -4.75 4.98 0.84
CA GLY A 100 -3.99 5.46 -0.32
C GLY A 100 -3.18 6.73 -0.01
N THR A 101 -3.77 7.66 0.74
CA THR A 101 -3.08 8.88 1.19
C THR A 101 -1.89 8.53 2.08
N VAL A 102 -2.10 7.71 3.08
CA VAL A 102 -1.03 7.27 4.00
C VAL A 102 0.10 6.56 3.24
N GLY A 103 -0.25 5.66 2.30
CA GLY A 103 0.71 4.95 1.46
C GLY A 103 1.61 5.89 0.67
N ALA A 104 1.06 6.98 0.12
CA ALA A 104 1.80 7.99 -0.64
C ALA A 104 2.91 8.68 0.17
N PHE A 105 2.79 8.74 1.49
CA PHE A 105 3.81 9.33 2.38
C PHE A 105 4.74 8.28 3.02
N ILE A 106 4.21 7.13 3.41
CA ILE A 106 5.02 6.06 4.03
C ILE A 106 6.02 5.48 3.03
N GLN A 107 5.60 5.26 1.78
CA GLN A 107 6.43 4.58 0.78
C GLN A 107 7.76 5.31 0.54
N PRO A 108 7.80 6.62 0.19
CA PRO A 108 9.06 7.33 -0.03
C PRO A 108 9.93 7.39 1.24
N ALA A 109 9.33 7.57 2.42
CA ALA A 109 10.07 7.62 3.68
C ALA A 109 10.73 6.26 4.00
N ARG A 110 10.03 5.15 3.72
CA ARG A 110 10.55 3.79 3.89
C ARG A 110 11.69 3.51 2.93
N ASP A 111 11.54 3.87 1.65
CA ASP A 111 12.54 3.65 0.62
C ASP A 111 13.81 4.49 0.89
N GLY A 112 13.64 5.74 1.33
CA GLY A 112 14.75 6.59 1.75
C GLY A 112 15.49 6.02 2.97
N MET A 113 14.78 5.51 3.96
CA MET A 113 15.38 4.85 5.12
C MET A 113 16.12 3.56 4.72
N LEU A 114 15.55 2.77 3.78
CA LEU A 114 16.18 1.56 3.26
C LEU A 114 17.52 1.89 2.58
N ASN A 115 17.55 2.90 1.72
CA ASN A 115 18.75 3.34 1.03
C ASN A 115 19.87 3.76 2.02
N ARG A 116 19.50 4.45 3.11
CA ARG A 116 20.45 4.86 4.16
C ARG A 116 21.05 3.66 4.91
N VAL A 117 20.23 2.66 5.22
CA VAL A 117 20.69 1.48 5.94
C VAL A 117 21.50 0.54 5.05
N ALA A 118 21.21 0.52 3.76
CA ALA A 118 21.86 -0.34 2.79
C ALA A 118 23.33 0.03 2.52
N GLY A 119 23.68 1.33 2.53
CA GLY A 119 25.02 1.80 2.19
C GLY A 119 25.52 1.17 0.88
N ASP A 120 26.73 0.63 0.90
CA ASP A 120 27.38 0.00 -0.27
C ASP A 120 26.72 -1.34 -0.69
N GLN A 121 25.85 -1.92 0.15
CA GLN A 121 25.17 -3.20 -0.13
C GLN A 121 23.73 -3.02 -0.64
N LEU A 122 23.46 -1.94 -1.36
CA LEU A 122 22.10 -1.58 -1.79
C LEU A 122 21.40 -2.72 -2.55
N GLN A 123 22.06 -3.34 -3.53
CA GLN A 123 21.46 -4.41 -4.33
C GLN A 123 21.07 -5.63 -3.46
N ARG A 124 21.96 -6.07 -2.57
CA ARG A 124 21.67 -7.17 -1.64
C ARG A 124 20.51 -6.83 -0.71
N THR A 125 20.52 -5.61 -0.16
CA THR A 125 19.47 -5.14 0.76
C THR A 125 18.12 -5.07 0.06
N VAL A 126 18.06 -4.56 -1.17
CA VAL A 126 16.84 -4.53 -1.98
C VAL A 126 16.32 -5.94 -2.26
N THR A 127 17.19 -6.87 -2.67
CA THR A 127 16.80 -8.26 -2.95
C THR A 127 16.22 -8.96 -1.71
N VAL A 128 16.89 -8.83 -0.56
CA VAL A 128 16.41 -9.40 0.71
C VAL A 128 15.09 -8.74 1.13
N THR A 129 14.97 -7.41 0.97
CA THR A 129 13.73 -6.70 1.30
C THR A 129 12.57 -7.12 0.41
N MET A 130 12.79 -7.33 -0.89
CA MET A 130 11.78 -7.86 -1.79
C MET A 130 11.32 -9.26 -1.38
N GLY A 131 12.26 -10.18 -1.08
CA GLY A 131 11.92 -11.52 -0.58
C GLY A 131 11.09 -11.47 0.70
N LEU A 132 11.47 -10.61 1.65
CA LEU A 132 10.70 -10.40 2.88
C LEU A 132 9.32 -9.78 2.61
N THR A 133 9.23 -8.87 1.63
CA THR A 133 7.95 -8.24 1.24
C THR A 133 6.99 -9.29 0.71
N PHE A 134 7.40 -10.10 -0.27
CA PHE A 134 6.54 -11.16 -0.81
C PHE A 134 6.20 -12.21 0.26
N GLY A 135 7.17 -12.66 1.06
CA GLY A 135 6.91 -13.60 2.15
C GLY A 135 5.92 -13.04 3.17
N ALA A 136 6.10 -11.80 3.62
CA ALA A 136 5.18 -11.15 4.56
C ALA A 136 3.78 -10.94 3.97
N GLN A 137 3.68 -10.65 2.67
CA GLN A 137 2.40 -10.48 1.98
C GLN A 137 1.61 -11.79 1.93
N ILE A 138 2.27 -12.93 1.72
CA ILE A 138 1.64 -14.26 1.78
C ILE A 138 1.01 -14.51 3.16
N PHE A 139 1.68 -14.15 4.25
CA PHE A 139 1.07 -14.24 5.59
C PHE A 139 -0.16 -13.33 5.73
N GLY A 140 -0.15 -12.15 5.11
CA GLY A 140 -1.32 -11.28 5.05
C GLY A 140 -2.48 -11.91 4.28
N PHE A 141 -2.22 -12.53 3.14
CA PHE A 141 -3.22 -13.26 2.34
C PHE A 141 -3.79 -14.44 3.13
N ALA A 142 -2.92 -15.24 3.73
CA ALA A 142 -3.33 -16.37 4.56
C ALA A 142 -4.19 -15.93 5.77
N ALA A 143 -3.87 -14.80 6.41
CA ALA A 143 -4.72 -14.26 7.46
C ALA A 143 -6.10 -13.83 6.91
N ALA A 144 -6.13 -13.15 5.76
CA ALA A 144 -7.36 -12.68 5.15
C ALA A 144 -8.27 -13.81 4.66
N SER A 145 -7.72 -14.99 4.29
CA SER A 145 -8.53 -16.14 3.86
C SER A 145 -9.47 -16.67 4.95
N PHE A 146 -9.22 -16.33 6.21
CA PHE A 146 -10.11 -16.68 7.32
C PHE A 146 -11.30 -15.72 7.48
N ALA A 147 -11.47 -14.69 6.62
CA ALA A 147 -12.56 -13.71 6.76
C ALA A 147 -13.95 -14.35 6.75
N ASP A 148 -14.14 -15.42 5.97
CA ASP A 148 -15.42 -16.14 5.91
C ASP A 148 -15.74 -16.89 7.22
N SER A 149 -14.70 -17.32 7.97
CA SER A 149 -14.87 -18.11 9.20
C SER A 149 -14.90 -17.29 10.47
N ILE A 150 -14.05 -16.27 10.58
CA ILE A 150 -13.92 -15.46 11.81
C ILE A 150 -14.50 -14.04 11.65
N GLY A 151 -14.94 -13.69 10.44
CA GLY A 151 -15.43 -12.36 10.10
C GLY A 151 -14.31 -11.34 9.87
N ALA A 152 -14.70 -10.17 9.33
CA ALA A 152 -13.74 -9.11 8.98
C ALA A 152 -13.27 -8.30 10.20
N ILE A 153 -14.07 -8.18 11.27
CA ILE A 153 -13.75 -7.35 12.44
C ILE A 153 -12.41 -7.75 13.08
N PRO A 154 -12.16 -9.03 13.43
CA PRO A 154 -10.89 -9.46 14.00
C PRO A 154 -9.70 -9.15 13.07
N LEU A 155 -9.88 -9.28 11.76
CA LEU A 155 -8.84 -9.02 10.77
C LEU A 155 -8.51 -7.54 10.64
N LEU A 156 -9.52 -6.66 10.71
CA LEU A 156 -9.33 -5.21 10.71
C LEU A 156 -8.64 -4.74 12.00
N VAL A 157 -9.00 -5.33 13.15
CA VAL A 157 -8.32 -5.07 14.42
C VAL A 157 -6.86 -5.54 14.35
N LEU A 158 -6.62 -6.76 13.85
CA LEU A 158 -5.26 -7.29 13.65
C LEU A 158 -4.44 -6.38 12.71
N HIS A 159 -5.04 -5.96 11.59
CA HIS A 159 -4.44 -5.01 10.65
C HIS A 159 -4.02 -3.73 11.39
N SER A 160 -4.94 -3.09 12.12
CA SER A 160 -4.68 -1.87 12.87
C SER A 160 -3.56 -2.04 13.89
N LEU A 161 -3.56 -3.15 14.66
CA LEU A 161 -2.53 -3.44 15.66
C LEU A 161 -1.16 -3.66 15.04
N ILE A 162 -1.08 -4.41 13.93
CA ILE A 162 0.20 -4.64 13.23
C ILE A 162 0.74 -3.32 12.67
N VAL A 163 -0.10 -2.50 12.04
CA VAL A 163 0.31 -1.17 11.54
C VAL A 163 0.79 -0.30 12.71
N PHE A 164 0.05 -0.25 13.81
CA PHE A 164 0.44 0.53 14.99
C PHE A 164 1.77 0.05 15.59
N SER A 165 2.01 -1.27 15.60
CA SER A 165 3.30 -1.82 16.02
C SER A 165 4.48 -1.29 15.20
N GLY A 166 4.24 -0.95 13.92
CA GLY A 166 5.21 -0.30 13.05
C GLY A 166 5.66 1.07 13.59
N ALA A 167 4.78 1.85 14.21
CA ALA A 167 5.16 3.08 14.90
C ALA A 167 6.11 2.79 16.07
N LEU A 168 5.79 1.80 16.89
CA LEU A 168 6.64 1.40 18.04
C LEU A 168 8.01 0.88 17.59
N ILE A 169 8.05 0.09 16.52
CA ILE A 169 9.31 -0.40 15.93
C ILE A 169 10.12 0.78 15.37
N SER A 170 9.45 1.74 14.73
CA SER A 170 10.11 2.93 14.17
C SER A 170 10.72 3.83 15.24
N LEU A 171 10.25 3.78 16.49
CA LEU A 171 10.89 4.47 17.63
C LEU A 171 12.32 3.95 17.91
N LYS A 172 12.62 2.70 17.56
CA LYS A 172 13.95 2.10 17.73
C LYS A 172 14.94 2.44 16.59
N LEU A 173 14.45 3.03 15.49
CA LEU A 173 15.32 3.45 14.39
C LEU A 173 16.18 4.64 14.82
N LYS A 174 17.38 4.73 14.25
CA LYS A 174 18.21 5.92 14.42
C LYS A 174 17.55 7.12 13.73
N PRO A 175 17.67 8.34 14.27
CA PRO A 175 17.23 9.56 13.57
C PRO A 175 17.81 9.62 12.16
N ALA A 176 16.97 9.98 11.21
CA ALA A 176 17.34 10.09 9.80
C ALA A 176 17.08 11.52 9.31
N PRO A 177 17.93 12.49 9.72
CA PRO A 177 17.75 13.90 9.35
C PRO A 177 17.77 14.05 7.82
N PRO A 178 17.19 15.14 7.30
CA PRO A 178 17.19 15.43 5.87
C PRO A 178 18.62 15.41 5.31
N GLN A 179 18.77 14.89 4.09
CA GLN A 179 20.04 15.03 3.39
C GLN A 179 20.23 16.47 2.91
N PRO A 180 21.46 17.01 2.94
CA PRO A 180 21.73 18.32 2.35
C PRO A 180 21.26 18.31 0.89
N GLN A 181 20.37 19.24 0.55
CA GLN A 181 19.92 19.39 -0.83
C GLN A 181 21.01 20.11 -1.61
N ASP A 182 21.31 19.58 -2.79
CA ASP A 182 22.19 20.28 -3.73
C ASP A 182 21.49 21.58 -4.16
N VAL A 183 21.99 22.72 -3.71
CA VAL A 183 21.41 24.06 -3.95
C VAL A 183 21.34 24.35 -5.47
N ASN A 184 22.14 23.66 -6.27
CA ASN A 184 22.23 23.79 -7.72
C ASN A 184 21.30 22.86 -8.51
N ALA A 185 20.50 22.03 -7.83
CA ALA A 185 19.72 20.98 -8.49
C ALA A 185 18.51 21.47 -9.33
N GLY A 186 18.30 22.77 -9.46
CA GLY A 186 17.19 23.34 -10.25
C GLY A 186 15.79 23.03 -9.72
N SER A 187 14.76 23.47 -10.44
CA SER A 187 13.37 23.16 -10.07
C SER A 187 13.11 21.66 -10.12
N ARG A 188 12.46 21.09 -9.10
CA ARG A 188 12.09 19.66 -9.03
C ARG A 188 11.25 19.22 -10.23
N LEU A 189 10.38 20.06 -10.75
CA LEU A 189 9.66 19.79 -11.98
C LEU A 189 10.61 19.56 -13.17
N ASN A 190 11.72 20.27 -13.22
CA ASN A 190 12.74 20.08 -14.27
C ASN A 190 13.52 18.77 -14.04
N GLN A 191 13.78 18.39 -12.78
CA GLN A 191 14.40 17.09 -12.46
C GLN A 191 13.48 15.92 -12.85
N ILE A 192 12.18 16.01 -12.54
CA ILE A 192 11.18 15.00 -12.95
C ILE A 192 11.10 14.92 -14.48
N LYS A 193 10.99 16.06 -15.16
CA LYS A 193 10.96 16.11 -16.64
C LYS A 193 12.23 15.53 -17.25
N SER A 194 13.39 15.86 -16.72
CA SER A 194 14.66 15.32 -17.22
C SER A 194 14.79 13.83 -16.94
N GLY A 195 14.41 13.35 -15.74
CA GLY A 195 14.37 11.93 -15.42
C GLY A 195 13.42 11.15 -16.34
N LEU A 196 12.20 11.65 -16.55
CA LEU A 196 11.23 11.05 -17.48
C LEU A 196 11.78 11.00 -18.91
N LYS A 197 12.42 12.09 -19.36
CA LYS A 197 13.05 12.14 -20.69
C LYS A 197 14.17 11.11 -20.85
N VAL A 198 14.99 10.88 -19.81
CA VAL A 198 16.02 9.86 -19.81
C VAL A 198 15.40 8.46 -19.93
N VAL A 199 14.35 8.17 -19.16
CA VAL A 199 13.66 6.88 -19.19
C VAL A 199 13.03 6.62 -20.57
N ILE A 200 12.25 7.59 -21.10
CA ILE A 200 11.55 7.43 -22.38
C ILE A 200 12.55 7.29 -23.55
N ARG A 201 13.67 8.01 -23.50
CA ARG A 201 14.69 7.95 -24.55
C ARG A 201 15.63 6.76 -24.43
N SER A 202 15.62 6.07 -23.34
CA SER A 202 16.44 4.88 -23.14
C SER A 202 15.90 3.71 -23.95
N PRO A 203 16.69 3.09 -24.84
CA PRO A 203 16.25 1.95 -25.64
C PRO A 203 15.95 0.70 -24.81
N ARG A 204 16.40 0.65 -23.54
CA ARG A 204 16.13 -0.45 -22.61
C ARG A 204 14.99 -0.13 -21.64
N MET A 205 14.96 1.09 -21.09
CA MET A 205 13.99 1.48 -20.06
C MET A 205 12.64 1.89 -20.65
N GLY A 206 12.61 2.55 -21.80
CA GLY A 206 11.38 3.00 -22.46
C GLY A 206 10.42 1.84 -22.77
N PRO A 207 10.85 0.81 -23.52
CA PRO A 207 10.01 -0.36 -23.79
C PRO A 207 9.58 -1.11 -22.51
N ALA A 208 10.47 -1.24 -21.52
CA ALA A 208 10.14 -1.87 -20.24
C ALA A 208 9.04 -1.09 -19.50
N LEU A 209 9.11 0.24 -19.49
CA LEU A 209 8.07 1.09 -18.89
C LEU A 209 6.71 0.90 -19.60
N VAL A 210 6.70 0.92 -20.93
CA VAL A 210 5.46 0.70 -21.72
C VAL A 210 4.88 -0.67 -21.43
N MET A 211 5.72 -1.72 -21.39
CA MET A 211 5.29 -3.09 -21.07
C MET A 211 4.71 -3.19 -19.64
N MET A 212 5.34 -2.56 -18.65
CA MET A 212 4.83 -2.50 -17.28
C MET A 212 3.49 -1.76 -17.20
N MET A 213 3.35 -0.63 -17.90
CA MET A 213 2.08 0.11 -17.96
C MET A 213 0.98 -0.71 -18.61
N ALA A 214 1.26 -1.36 -19.74
CA ALA A 214 0.30 -2.23 -20.40
C ALA A 214 -0.11 -3.41 -19.50
N MET A 215 0.85 -4.09 -18.89
CA MET A 215 0.59 -5.19 -17.97
C MET A 215 -0.24 -4.74 -16.76
N SER A 216 0.08 -3.59 -16.16
CA SER A 216 -0.68 -3.06 -15.03
C SER A 216 -2.11 -2.68 -15.42
N THR A 217 -2.30 -2.10 -16.61
CA THR A 217 -3.63 -1.64 -17.07
C THR A 217 -4.50 -2.81 -17.49
N PHE A 218 -4.00 -3.69 -18.37
CA PHE A 218 -4.83 -4.74 -18.97
C PHE A 218 -4.94 -5.99 -18.10
N TYR A 219 -3.91 -6.35 -17.37
CA TYR A 219 -3.93 -7.52 -16.51
C TYR A 219 -4.22 -7.17 -15.05
N GLY A 220 -3.39 -6.32 -14.43
CA GLY A 220 -3.49 -6.02 -13.01
C GLY A 220 -4.83 -5.37 -12.65
N GLY A 221 -5.27 -4.37 -13.41
CA GLY A 221 -6.55 -3.68 -13.18
C GLY A 221 -7.74 -4.62 -13.33
N SER A 222 -7.77 -5.40 -14.41
CA SER A 222 -8.83 -6.38 -14.67
C SER A 222 -8.86 -7.49 -13.61
N PHE A 223 -7.70 -8.04 -13.26
CA PHE A 223 -7.61 -9.11 -12.26
C PHE A 223 -8.11 -8.67 -10.90
N VAL A 224 -7.71 -7.49 -10.42
CA VAL A 224 -8.08 -6.97 -9.09
C VAL A 224 -9.59 -6.74 -8.96
N VAL A 225 -10.27 -6.37 -10.06
CA VAL A 225 -11.72 -6.13 -10.06
C VAL A 225 -12.51 -7.40 -10.39
N LEU A 226 -12.10 -8.13 -11.43
CA LEU A 226 -12.89 -9.27 -11.91
C LEU A 226 -12.75 -10.51 -11.04
N ASN A 227 -11.57 -10.78 -10.47
CA ASN A 227 -11.36 -11.98 -9.67
C ASN A 227 -12.35 -12.10 -8.50
N PRO A 228 -12.55 -11.09 -7.62
CA PRO A 228 -13.53 -11.17 -6.53
C PRO A 228 -14.98 -11.35 -7.02
N ILE A 229 -15.33 -10.73 -8.14
CA ILE A 229 -16.68 -10.84 -8.73
C ILE A 229 -16.90 -12.24 -9.32
N ILE A 230 -15.93 -12.77 -10.06
CA ILE A 230 -16.00 -14.12 -10.62
C ILE A 230 -16.10 -15.16 -9.50
N VAL A 231 -15.29 -15.02 -8.46
CA VAL A 231 -15.32 -15.90 -7.29
C VAL A 231 -16.69 -15.89 -6.64
N ARG A 232 -17.28 -14.72 -6.42
CA ARG A 232 -18.62 -14.59 -5.84
C ARG A 232 -19.72 -15.12 -6.75
N ASP A 233 -19.77 -14.67 -8.03
CA ASP A 233 -20.94 -14.86 -8.90
C ASP A 233 -20.95 -16.22 -9.60
N ILE A 234 -19.77 -16.77 -9.91
CA ILE A 234 -19.66 -18.03 -10.66
C ILE A 234 -19.37 -19.19 -9.73
N TYR A 235 -18.47 -19.02 -8.76
CA TYR A 235 -18.05 -20.11 -7.88
C TYR A 235 -18.75 -20.10 -6.53
N GLY A 236 -19.49 -19.04 -6.17
CA GLY A 236 -20.13 -18.91 -4.86
C GLY A 236 -19.12 -18.90 -3.70
N GLY A 237 -17.85 -18.54 -4.00
CA GLY A 237 -16.75 -18.53 -3.05
C GLY A 237 -16.64 -17.21 -2.27
N GLY A 238 -15.73 -17.21 -1.30
CA GLY A 238 -15.48 -16.08 -0.39
C GLY A 238 -14.02 -15.65 -0.35
N ALA A 239 -13.57 -15.24 0.84
CA ALA A 239 -12.22 -14.73 1.03
C ALA A 239 -11.14 -15.81 0.82
N SER A 240 -11.44 -17.07 1.15
CA SER A 240 -10.53 -18.19 0.95
C SER A 240 -10.18 -18.36 -0.53
N GLU A 241 -11.16 -18.34 -1.42
CA GLU A 241 -10.97 -18.49 -2.86
C GLU A 241 -10.35 -17.25 -3.50
N ILE A 242 -10.68 -16.06 -3.01
CA ILE A 242 -10.04 -14.80 -3.49
C ILE A 242 -8.54 -14.77 -3.14
N SER A 243 -8.14 -15.44 -2.04
CA SER A 243 -6.75 -15.43 -1.55
C SER A 243 -5.81 -16.41 -2.26
N MET A 244 -6.37 -17.37 -3.00
CA MET A 244 -5.63 -18.38 -3.79
C MET A 244 -5.11 -17.80 -5.11
#